data_d68e09c8ea53e2942a57826abd224e92
#
_entry.id   d68e09c8ea53e2942a57826abd224e92
#
_cell.length_a   1.000
_cell.length_b   1.000
_cell.length_c   1.000
_cell.angle_alpha   90.00
_cell.angle_beta   90.00
_cell.angle_gamma   90.00
#
_symmetry.space_group_name_H-M   'P 1'
#
loop_
_entity.id
_entity.type
_entity.pdbx_description
1 polymer ?
#
loop_
_entity_poly.entity_id
_entity_poly.type
_entity_poly.pdbx_seq_one_letter_code
_entity_poly.pdbx_strand_id
1 'polypeptide(L)'
;MGGGKILSFNELIDFSSYAQWRSSLVVPSVSQKNEPRFNSLPVYGMAYRLAVEVTEMASRLERNCRYSLGEDIRKGAKSAVLSITLAGKGENRADNIHSALITILDVQLSLRLLNDLKVLPEKRYVYFLESTEDILKQLSNWERSERQPPAGVPSPP
;
A
#
# COMPACT_ATOMS: atom_id res chain seq x y z
N MET A 1 -1.78 7.20 41.63
CA MET A 1 -0.93 6.05 41.31
C MET A 1 -1.47 5.37 40.05
N GLY A 2 -1.13 5.87 38.92
CA GLY A 2 -1.62 5.37 37.66
C GLY A 2 -0.74 4.23 37.14
N GLY A 3 -1.02 2.98 37.53
CA GLY A 3 -0.47 1.81 36.88
C GLY A 3 -1.22 1.53 35.57
N GLY A 4 -1.07 2.40 34.58
CA GLY A 4 -1.55 2.08 33.23
C GLY A 4 -0.73 0.91 32.71
N LYS A 5 -1.32 -0.31 32.61
CA LYS A 5 -0.72 -1.39 31.83
C LYS A 5 -0.43 -0.86 30.45
N ILE A 6 0.85 -0.79 30.10
CA ILE A 6 1.27 -0.64 28.71
C ILE A 6 0.94 -1.98 28.04
N LEU A 7 -0.20 -2.04 27.37
CA LEU A 7 -0.59 -3.18 26.58
C LEU A 7 0.46 -3.37 25.49
N SER A 8 1.00 -4.57 25.35
CA SER A 8 1.88 -4.90 24.25
C SER A 8 1.13 -4.67 22.93
N PHE A 9 1.85 -4.33 21.87
CA PHE A 9 1.28 -4.09 20.54
C PHE A 9 0.38 -5.27 20.07
N ASN A 10 0.67 -6.50 20.50
CA ASN A 10 -0.14 -7.69 20.24
C ASN A 10 -1.46 -7.73 21.00
N GLU A 11 -1.57 -7.04 22.13
CA GLU A 11 -2.78 -6.98 22.96
C GLU A 11 -3.71 -5.83 22.53
N LEU A 12 -3.15 -4.79 21.92
CA LEU A 12 -3.91 -3.63 21.41
C LEU A 12 -4.62 -3.90 20.08
N ILE A 13 -4.23 -4.95 19.36
CA ILE A 13 -4.81 -5.33 18.07
C ILE A 13 -5.47 -6.70 18.24
N ASP A 14 -6.75 -6.69 18.55
CA ASP A 14 -7.61 -7.84 18.34
C ASP A 14 -7.69 -8.11 16.82
N PHE A 15 -6.96 -9.15 16.38
CA PHE A 15 -6.92 -9.57 14.98
C PHE A 15 -8.30 -9.92 14.41
N SER A 16 -9.26 -10.32 15.25
CA SER A 16 -10.62 -10.61 14.80
C SER A 16 -11.41 -9.34 14.50
N SER A 17 -11.27 -8.29 15.32
CA SER A 17 -11.81 -6.96 15.03
C SER A 17 -11.18 -6.33 13.79
N TYR A 18 -9.89 -6.61 13.56
CA TYR A 18 -9.16 -6.10 12.40
C TYR A 18 -9.62 -6.75 11.10
N ALA A 19 -9.88 -8.06 11.11
CA ALA A 19 -10.44 -8.77 9.96
C ALA A 19 -11.86 -8.28 9.63
N GLN A 20 -12.68 -7.97 10.64
CA GLN A 20 -14.00 -7.39 10.47
C GLN A 20 -13.94 -5.95 9.97
N TRP A 21 -13.04 -5.14 10.50
CA TRP A 21 -12.80 -3.78 10.03
C TRP A 21 -12.28 -3.79 8.57
N ARG A 22 -11.41 -4.73 8.23
CA ARG A 22 -10.94 -4.96 6.85
C ARG A 22 -12.08 -5.28 5.88
N SER A 23 -13.07 -6.07 6.29
CA SER A 23 -14.25 -6.37 5.45
C SER A 23 -15.27 -5.23 5.44
N SER A 24 -15.28 -4.35 6.45
CA SER A 24 -16.16 -3.18 6.51
C SER A 24 -15.58 -1.93 5.84
N LEU A 25 -14.30 -1.94 5.44
CA LEU A 25 -13.71 -0.96 4.52
C LEU A 25 -14.16 -1.20 3.06
N VAL A 26 -15.34 -1.75 2.86
CA VAL A 26 -16.13 -1.46 1.67
C VAL A 26 -16.41 0.03 1.74
N VAL A 27 -15.67 0.79 0.92
CA VAL A 27 -15.97 2.21 0.66
C VAL A 27 -17.49 2.32 0.52
N PRO A 28 -18.20 3.11 1.37
CA PRO A 28 -19.63 3.25 1.23
C PRO A 28 -19.90 3.61 -0.23
N SER A 29 -20.82 2.90 -0.86
CA SER A 29 -21.20 3.09 -2.24
C SER A 29 -21.69 4.53 -2.43
N VAL A 30 -20.75 5.44 -2.65
CA VAL A 30 -21.05 6.69 -3.31
C VAL A 30 -21.52 6.27 -4.69
N SER A 31 -22.71 6.67 -5.03
CA SER A 31 -23.44 6.38 -6.27
C SER A 31 -22.49 6.04 -7.44
N GLN A 32 -22.44 4.78 -7.87
CA GLN A 32 -21.47 4.23 -8.84
C GLN A 32 -21.44 4.97 -10.20
N LYS A 33 -22.30 5.95 -10.41
CA LYS A 33 -22.40 6.71 -11.66
C LYS A 33 -21.34 7.78 -11.88
N ASN A 34 -20.58 8.16 -10.83
CA ASN A 34 -19.60 9.25 -10.91
C ASN A 34 -18.23 8.91 -10.30
N GLU A 35 -17.95 7.64 -10.01
CA GLU A 35 -16.62 7.26 -9.53
C GLU A 35 -15.60 7.33 -10.67
N PRO A 36 -14.44 7.98 -10.43
CA PRO A 36 -13.37 7.98 -11.41
C PRO A 36 -12.96 6.54 -11.76
N ARG A 37 -12.72 6.25 -13.03
CA ARG A 37 -12.37 4.91 -13.54
C ARG A 37 -11.22 4.22 -12.80
N PHE A 38 -10.30 4.99 -12.21
CA PHE A 38 -9.18 4.43 -11.44
C PHE A 38 -9.61 3.76 -10.13
N ASN A 39 -10.74 4.13 -9.52
CA ASN A 39 -11.26 3.49 -8.32
C ASN A 39 -11.68 2.04 -8.57
N SER A 40 -11.98 1.68 -9.81
CA SER A 40 -12.32 0.31 -10.20
C SER A 40 -11.09 -0.59 -10.42
N LEU A 41 -9.88 -0.04 -10.42
CA LEU A 41 -8.67 -0.84 -10.55
C LEU A 41 -8.39 -1.60 -9.26
N PRO A 42 -8.25 -2.95 -9.29
CA PRO A 42 -7.96 -3.74 -8.09
C PRO A 42 -6.70 -3.26 -7.36
N VAL A 43 -5.65 -2.90 -8.10
CA VAL A 43 -4.39 -2.42 -7.54
C VAL A 43 -4.54 -1.10 -6.79
N TYR A 44 -5.45 -0.22 -7.23
CA TYR A 44 -5.76 1.02 -6.49
C TYR A 44 -6.34 0.71 -5.11
N GLY A 45 -7.35 -0.14 -5.04
CA GLY A 45 -7.97 -0.53 -3.77
C GLY A 45 -6.98 -1.18 -2.81
N MET A 46 -6.08 -2.03 -3.32
CA MET A 46 -5.04 -2.67 -2.52
C MET A 46 -4.01 -1.67 -2.00
N ALA A 47 -3.52 -0.77 -2.85
CA ALA A 47 -2.56 0.27 -2.46
C ALA A 47 -3.16 1.29 -1.48
N TYR A 48 -4.41 1.68 -1.69
CA TYR A 48 -5.12 2.58 -0.76
C TYR A 48 -5.29 1.94 0.62
N ARG A 49 -5.68 0.67 0.67
CA ARG A 49 -5.77 -0.09 1.93
C ARG A 49 -4.43 -0.17 2.64
N LEU A 50 -3.38 -0.53 1.91
CA LEU A 50 -2.01 -0.54 2.45
C LEU A 50 -1.65 0.83 3.05
N ALA A 51 -1.93 1.93 2.34
CA ALA A 51 -1.62 3.28 2.80
C ALA A 51 -2.34 3.63 4.12
N VAL A 52 -3.61 3.26 4.26
CA VAL A 52 -4.36 3.43 5.52
C VAL A 52 -3.73 2.63 6.65
N GLU A 53 -3.47 1.34 6.42
CA GLU A 53 -2.97 0.40 7.43
C GLU A 53 -1.55 0.75 7.91
N VAL A 54 -0.66 1.13 6.99
CA VAL A 54 0.71 1.53 7.37
C VAL A 54 0.72 2.90 8.06
N THR A 55 -0.19 3.80 7.70
CA THR A 55 -0.34 5.10 8.38
C THR A 55 -0.78 4.90 9.82
N GLU A 56 -1.74 4.02 10.05
CA GLU A 56 -2.19 3.67 11.38
C GLU A 56 -1.08 2.95 12.18
N MET A 57 -0.40 2.00 11.59
CA MET A 57 0.75 1.33 12.20
C MET A 57 1.84 2.33 12.58
N ALA A 58 2.22 3.20 11.64
CA ALA A 58 3.28 4.19 11.86
C ALA A 58 2.96 5.19 12.99
N SER A 59 1.67 5.52 13.19
CA SER A 59 1.23 6.42 14.28
C SER A 59 1.50 5.83 15.67
N ARG A 60 1.59 4.51 15.78
CA ARG A 60 1.80 3.76 17.03
C ARG A 60 3.26 3.42 17.30
N LEU A 61 4.16 3.73 16.38
CA LEU A 61 5.59 3.52 16.56
C LEU A 61 6.14 4.45 17.65
N GLU A 62 7.22 4.02 18.28
CA GLU A 62 8.01 4.88 19.17
C GLU A 62 8.49 6.13 18.43
N ARG A 63 8.68 7.22 19.19
CA ARG A 63 8.97 8.53 18.63
C ARG A 63 10.11 8.53 17.62
N ASN A 64 11.21 7.85 17.90
CA ASN A 64 12.39 7.81 17.04
C ASN A 64 12.07 7.14 15.68
N CYS A 65 11.39 6.00 15.69
CA CYS A 65 11.00 5.30 14.47
C CYS A 65 9.84 5.98 13.74
N ARG A 66 8.95 6.66 14.48
CA ARG A 66 7.79 7.36 13.91
C ARG A 66 8.19 8.49 12.98
N TYR A 67 9.17 9.29 13.37
CA TYR A 67 9.65 10.45 12.59
C TYR A 67 10.76 10.12 11.59
N SER A 68 11.14 8.87 11.47
CA SER A 68 12.06 8.36 10.45
C SER A 68 11.34 7.34 9.54
N LEU A 69 11.58 6.05 9.75
CA LEU A 69 10.99 4.98 8.94
C LEU A 69 9.44 5.04 8.87
N GLY A 70 8.77 5.41 9.96
CA GLY A 70 7.32 5.57 9.97
C GLY A 70 6.84 6.68 9.04
N GLU A 71 7.56 7.79 8.96
CA GLU A 71 7.26 8.88 8.04
C GLU A 71 7.53 8.48 6.59
N ASP A 72 8.64 7.80 6.33
CA ASP A 72 9.00 7.31 4.99
C ASP A 72 7.95 6.32 4.46
N ILE A 73 7.52 5.38 5.29
CA ILE A 73 6.45 4.43 4.96
C ILE A 73 5.14 5.15 4.60
N ARG A 74 4.72 6.13 5.42
CA ARG A 74 3.50 6.90 5.15
C ARG A 74 3.58 7.67 3.84
N LYS A 75 4.67 8.39 3.62
CA LYS A 75 4.90 9.16 2.40
C LYS A 75 4.98 8.26 1.18
N GLY A 76 5.72 7.16 1.28
CA GLY A 76 5.85 6.17 0.22
C GLY A 76 4.49 5.57 -0.16
N ALA A 77 3.74 5.06 0.80
CA ALA A 77 2.43 4.47 0.53
C ALA A 77 1.46 5.48 -0.11
N LYS A 78 1.41 6.73 0.38
CA LYS A 78 0.62 7.81 -0.22
C LYS A 78 1.07 8.13 -1.64
N SER A 79 2.38 8.22 -1.88
CA SER A 79 2.95 8.49 -3.21
C SER A 79 2.62 7.38 -4.20
N ALA A 80 2.67 6.11 -3.78
CA ALA A 80 2.28 4.99 -4.64
C ALA A 80 0.81 5.08 -5.05
N VAL A 81 -0.11 5.39 -4.13
CA VAL A 81 -1.54 5.59 -4.45
C VAL A 81 -1.72 6.73 -5.45
N LEU A 82 -1.00 7.85 -5.28
CA LEU A 82 -1.06 8.96 -6.21
C LEU A 82 -0.58 8.56 -7.61
N SER A 83 0.56 7.87 -7.71
CA SER A 83 1.10 7.40 -9.00
C SER A 83 0.14 6.43 -9.69
N ILE A 84 -0.47 5.50 -8.96
CA ILE A 84 -1.52 4.59 -9.49
C ILE A 84 -2.72 5.39 -9.99
N THR A 85 -3.13 6.43 -9.27
CA THR A 85 -4.23 7.31 -9.67
C THR A 85 -3.94 8.02 -10.98
N LEU A 86 -2.75 8.62 -11.13
CA LEU A 86 -2.33 9.32 -12.34
C LEU A 86 -2.22 8.36 -13.53
N ALA A 87 -1.64 7.18 -13.32
CA ALA A 87 -1.59 6.14 -14.33
C ALA A 87 -3.00 5.71 -14.79
N GLY A 88 -3.93 5.54 -13.84
CA GLY A 88 -5.33 5.19 -14.12
C GLY A 88 -6.08 6.27 -14.90
N LYS A 89 -5.71 7.54 -14.73
CA LYS A 89 -6.23 8.66 -15.53
C LYS A 89 -5.60 8.75 -16.92
N GLY A 90 -4.55 7.98 -17.19
CA GLY A 90 -3.84 8.01 -18.46
C GLY A 90 -2.69 9.01 -18.52
N GLU A 91 -2.37 9.68 -17.41
CA GLU A 91 -1.28 10.66 -17.35
C GLU A 91 0.07 9.93 -17.19
N ASN A 92 0.99 10.11 -18.15
CA ASN A 92 2.32 9.50 -18.15
C ASN A 92 2.31 8.06 -17.59
N ARG A 93 1.42 7.23 -18.14
CA ARG A 93 1.00 5.95 -17.55
C ARG A 93 2.18 5.05 -17.22
N ALA A 94 3.09 4.83 -18.17
CA ALA A 94 4.24 3.95 -17.97
C ALA A 94 5.16 4.44 -16.84
N ASP A 95 5.46 5.73 -16.80
CA ASP A 95 6.32 6.34 -15.77
C ASP A 95 5.67 6.29 -14.39
N ASN A 96 4.36 6.54 -14.34
CA ASN A 96 3.62 6.48 -13.08
C ASN A 96 3.49 5.04 -12.54
N ILE A 97 3.30 4.03 -13.40
CA ILE A 97 3.31 2.63 -12.97
C ILE A 97 4.69 2.26 -12.44
N HIS A 98 5.76 2.64 -13.15
CA HIS A 98 7.13 2.39 -12.71
C HIS A 98 7.44 3.10 -11.38
N SER A 99 7.03 4.35 -11.24
CA SER A 99 7.17 5.11 -9.99
C SER A 99 6.44 4.43 -8.82
N ALA A 100 5.23 3.93 -9.04
CA ALA A 100 4.49 3.19 -8.03
C ALA A 100 5.22 1.90 -7.61
N LEU A 101 5.80 1.15 -8.57
CA LEU A 101 6.61 -0.05 -8.30
C LEU A 101 7.78 0.27 -7.37
N ILE A 102 8.60 1.25 -7.72
CA ILE A 102 9.77 1.65 -6.93
C ILE A 102 9.34 2.11 -5.53
N THR A 103 8.26 2.86 -5.44
CA THR A 103 7.77 3.38 -4.16
C THR A 103 7.24 2.27 -3.25
N ILE A 104 6.55 1.26 -3.79
CA ILE A 104 6.11 0.10 -2.98
C ILE A 104 7.30 -0.75 -2.53
N LEU A 105 8.34 -0.91 -3.37
CA LEU A 105 9.58 -1.57 -2.96
C LEU A 105 10.29 -0.83 -1.80
N ASP A 106 10.30 0.50 -1.83
CA ASP A 106 10.85 1.32 -0.75
C ASP A 106 10.05 1.17 0.56
N VAL A 107 8.72 1.15 0.47
CA VAL A 107 7.85 0.85 1.62
C VAL A 107 8.15 -0.54 2.18
N GLN A 108 8.29 -1.55 1.33
CA GLN A 108 8.61 -2.93 1.73
C GLN A 108 9.98 -3.01 2.44
N LEU A 109 10.98 -2.31 1.92
CA LEU A 109 12.30 -2.20 2.55
C LEU A 109 12.22 -1.56 3.94
N SER A 110 11.49 -0.47 4.08
CA SER A 110 11.30 0.23 5.35
C SER A 110 10.58 -0.64 6.39
N LEU A 111 9.57 -1.42 5.95
CA LEU A 111 8.88 -2.40 6.81
C LEU A 111 9.83 -3.51 7.28
N ARG A 112 10.71 -3.99 6.40
CA ARG A 112 11.74 -4.97 6.75
C ARG A 112 12.70 -4.41 7.79
N LEU A 113 13.17 -3.17 7.62
CA LEU A 113 14.04 -2.52 8.61
C LEU A 113 13.37 -2.42 9.99
N LEU A 114 12.08 -2.07 10.05
CA LEU A 114 11.34 -2.05 11.32
C LEU A 114 11.23 -3.45 11.96
N ASN A 115 11.12 -4.50 11.17
CA ASN A 115 11.10 -5.87 11.66
C ASN A 115 12.49 -6.30 12.18
N ASP A 116 13.55 -6.02 11.44
CA ASP A 116 14.93 -6.34 11.81
C ASP A 116 15.35 -5.58 13.08
N LEU A 117 14.89 -4.35 13.26
CA LEU A 117 15.06 -3.55 14.48
C LEU A 117 14.15 -3.99 15.64
N LYS A 118 13.34 -5.03 15.46
CA LYS A 118 12.38 -5.56 16.47
C LYS A 118 11.31 -4.55 16.90
N VAL A 119 11.07 -3.53 16.10
CA VAL A 119 10.01 -2.52 16.31
C VAL A 119 8.66 -3.01 15.74
N LEU A 120 8.69 -3.69 14.60
CA LEU A 120 7.52 -4.31 13.98
C LEU A 120 7.53 -5.81 14.26
N PRO A 121 6.49 -6.37 14.92
CA PRO A 121 6.39 -7.81 15.15
C PRO A 121 6.35 -8.61 13.84
N GLU A 122 6.96 -9.79 13.83
CA GLU A 122 7.09 -10.65 12.64
C GLU A 122 5.75 -10.92 11.95
N LYS A 123 4.68 -11.24 12.71
CA LYS A 123 3.35 -11.46 12.13
C LYS A 123 2.81 -10.26 11.36
N ARG A 124 3.07 -9.05 11.85
CA ARG A 124 2.66 -7.81 11.16
C ARG A 124 3.53 -7.56 9.94
N TYR A 125 4.81 -7.84 10.04
CA TYR A 125 5.72 -7.75 8.90
C TYR A 125 5.30 -8.69 7.78
N VAL A 126 5.04 -9.97 8.07
CA VAL A 126 4.58 -10.95 7.07
C VAL A 126 3.28 -10.49 6.41
N TYR A 127 2.33 -9.98 7.16
CA TYR A 127 1.08 -9.44 6.63
C TYR A 127 1.31 -8.29 5.63
N PHE A 128 2.16 -7.34 5.97
CA PHE A 128 2.49 -6.23 5.07
C PHE A 128 3.34 -6.68 3.89
N LEU A 129 4.21 -7.67 4.09
CA LEU A 129 5.00 -8.27 3.01
C LEU A 129 4.08 -8.86 1.94
N GLU A 130 3.14 -9.72 2.33
CA GLU A 130 2.15 -10.30 1.42
C GLU A 130 1.34 -9.21 0.70
N SER A 131 0.89 -8.19 1.43
CA SER A 131 0.13 -7.08 0.85
C SER A 131 0.93 -6.29 -0.19
N THR A 132 2.21 -6.02 0.08
CA THR A 132 3.09 -5.33 -0.87
C THR A 132 3.44 -6.20 -2.07
N GLU A 133 3.67 -7.50 -1.89
CA GLU A 133 3.94 -8.43 -2.98
C GLU A 133 2.75 -8.56 -3.95
N ASP A 134 1.53 -8.61 -3.44
CA ASP A 134 0.33 -8.64 -4.27
C ASP A 134 0.18 -7.35 -5.11
N ILE A 135 0.48 -6.19 -4.52
CA ILE A 135 0.48 -4.91 -5.25
C ILE A 135 1.58 -4.90 -6.32
N LEU A 136 2.80 -5.32 -5.97
CA LEU A 136 3.94 -5.38 -6.90
C LEU A 136 3.65 -6.30 -8.09
N LYS A 137 3.02 -7.44 -7.84
CA LYS A 137 2.59 -8.38 -8.89
C LYS A 137 1.61 -7.72 -9.85
N GLN A 138 0.61 -7.01 -9.35
CA GLN A 138 -0.37 -6.31 -10.15
C GLN A 138 0.26 -5.18 -10.97
N LEU A 139 1.10 -4.36 -10.35
CA LEU A 139 1.82 -3.27 -11.02
C LEU A 139 2.77 -3.79 -12.09
N SER A 140 3.50 -4.88 -11.83
CA SER A 140 4.40 -5.50 -12.80
C SER A 140 3.66 -6.06 -14.01
N ASN A 141 2.48 -6.65 -13.80
CA ASN A 141 1.64 -7.11 -14.89
C ASN A 141 1.11 -5.93 -15.72
N TRP A 142 0.72 -4.85 -15.06
CA TRP A 142 0.27 -3.64 -15.73
C TRP A 142 1.39 -2.98 -16.53
N GLU A 143 2.58 -2.83 -15.95
CA GLU A 143 3.77 -2.29 -16.63
C GLU A 143 4.11 -3.12 -17.87
N ARG A 144 4.05 -4.45 -17.77
CA ARG A 144 4.30 -5.34 -18.92
C ARG A 144 3.28 -5.14 -20.03
N SER A 145 2.00 -4.98 -19.71
CA SER A 145 0.94 -4.73 -20.69
C SER A 145 1.08 -3.39 -21.40
N GLU A 146 1.57 -2.37 -20.71
CA GLU A 146 1.82 -1.05 -21.31
C GLU A 146 3.04 -1.05 -22.27
N ARG A 147 4.02 -1.92 -22.03
CA ARG A 147 5.21 -2.05 -22.89
C ARG A 147 4.99 -2.92 -24.12
N GLN A 148 3.91 -3.72 -24.15
CA GLN A 148 3.58 -4.53 -25.34
C GLN A 148 2.91 -3.63 -26.38
N PRO A 149 3.40 -3.57 -27.63
CA PRO A 149 2.69 -2.87 -28.69
C PRO A 149 1.30 -3.51 -28.87
N PRO A 150 0.27 -2.73 -29.20
CA PRO A 150 -1.06 -3.28 -29.45
C PRO A 150 -0.96 -4.36 -30.53
N ALA A 151 -1.52 -5.53 -30.25
CA ALA A 151 -1.56 -6.65 -31.18
C ALA A 151 -2.22 -6.19 -32.49
N GLY A 152 -1.47 -6.08 -33.58
CA GLY A 152 -1.99 -5.70 -34.90
C GLY A 152 -1.29 -4.57 -35.62
N VAL A 153 -0.24 -3.97 -35.04
CA VAL A 153 0.61 -3.05 -35.82
C VAL A 153 1.71 -3.86 -36.49
N PRO A 154 1.70 -4.03 -37.85
CA PRO A 154 2.80 -4.68 -38.54
C PRO A 154 4.08 -3.86 -38.31
N SER A 155 5.16 -4.55 -37.95
CA SER A 155 6.48 -3.93 -37.86
C SER A 155 6.80 -3.25 -39.20
N PRO A 156 7.28 -2.00 -39.20
CA PRO A 156 7.72 -1.37 -40.44
C PRO A 156 8.86 -2.21 -41.09
N PRO A 157 8.89 -2.30 -42.40
CA PRO A 157 9.90 -3.09 -43.10
C PRO A 157 11.31 -2.58 -42.85
#